data_a62a208e590a7b71fcc38eb2e4de9987
#
_entry.id   a62a208e590a7b71fcc38eb2e4de9987
#
_cell.length_a   1.000
_cell.length_b   1.000
_cell.length_c   1.000
_cell.angle_alpha   90.00
_cell.angle_beta   90.00
_cell.angle_gamma   90.00
#
_symmetry.space_group_name_H-M   'P 1'
#
loop_
_entity.id
_entity.type
_entity.pdbx_description
1 polymer ?
#
loop_
_entity_poly.entity_id
_entity_poly.type
_entity_poly.pdbx_seq_one_letter_code
_entity_poly.pdbx_strand_id
1 'polypeptide(L)'
;MKKVLLSISLLLALNTSYSQSRKVVIDKCINKSDIHGPTGVICSNFNRDKWFTLTPNFQLDGDRLSMSGFLVIRMGIGNLTKEDQLFFSFKDGTKLRLELGGELNSENIVYFKLTDLEFSILKLKEIDTVRYINGNDFSSFQYSMVGEEKTYFINLFNNYYIREVYCD
;
A
#
# COMPACT_ATOMS: atom_id res chain seq x y z
N MET A 1 -18.42 -40.49 27.33
CA MET A 1 -18.88 -39.34 26.51
C MET A 1 -18.49 -37.97 27.05
N LYS A 2 -18.44 -37.72 28.38
CA LYS A 2 -18.05 -36.38 28.93
C LYS A 2 -16.59 -35.95 28.65
N LYS A 3 -15.64 -36.86 28.49
CA LYS A 3 -14.22 -36.56 28.24
C LYS A 3 -13.92 -36.09 26.79
N VAL A 4 -14.74 -36.50 25.83
CA VAL A 4 -14.58 -36.12 24.42
C VAL A 4 -15.04 -34.67 24.18
N LEU A 5 -16.10 -34.24 24.87
CA LEU A 5 -16.61 -32.87 24.78
C LEU A 5 -15.63 -31.81 25.32
N LEU A 6 -14.85 -32.16 26.35
CA LEU A 6 -13.86 -31.27 26.95
C LEU A 6 -12.66 -31.02 25.98
N SER A 7 -12.28 -32.06 25.23
CA SER A 7 -11.17 -31.98 24.26
C SER A 7 -11.53 -31.13 23.05
N ILE A 8 -12.78 -31.14 22.61
CA ILE A 8 -13.24 -30.33 21.46
C ILE A 8 -13.34 -28.86 21.85
N SER A 9 -13.78 -28.52 23.04
CA SER A 9 -13.82 -27.13 23.53
C SER A 9 -12.43 -26.51 23.69
N LEU A 10 -11.43 -27.30 24.09
CA LEU A 10 -10.06 -26.86 24.23
C LEU A 10 -9.40 -26.63 22.88
N LEU A 11 -9.70 -27.43 21.85
CA LEU A 11 -9.22 -27.25 20.48
C LEU A 11 -9.84 -26.03 19.78
N LEU A 12 -11.09 -25.70 20.09
CA LEU A 12 -11.74 -24.48 19.57
C LEU A 12 -11.19 -23.20 20.22
N ALA A 13 -10.76 -23.26 21.48
CA ALA A 13 -10.16 -22.12 22.18
C ALA A 13 -8.73 -21.78 21.68
N LEU A 14 -8.02 -22.75 21.08
CA LEU A 14 -6.66 -22.55 20.56
C LEU A 14 -6.65 -21.93 19.15
N ASN A 15 -7.79 -21.89 18.46
CA ASN A 15 -7.89 -21.31 17.10
C ASN A 15 -8.34 -19.84 17.08
N THR A 16 -8.55 -19.20 18.22
CA THR A 16 -8.60 -17.73 18.26
C THR A 16 -7.17 -17.20 18.29
N SER A 17 -6.44 -17.41 17.19
CA SER A 17 -5.31 -16.58 16.85
C SER A 17 -5.87 -15.18 16.69
N TYR A 18 -5.82 -14.38 17.74
CA TYR A 18 -5.97 -12.95 17.64
C TYR A 18 -4.89 -12.48 16.67
N SER A 19 -5.28 -12.29 15.43
CA SER A 19 -4.55 -11.42 14.52
C SER A 19 -4.54 -10.05 15.20
N GLN A 20 -3.57 -9.82 16.07
CA GLN A 20 -3.28 -8.47 16.54
C GLN A 20 -2.92 -7.70 15.30
N SER A 21 -3.86 -6.90 14.80
CA SER A 21 -3.60 -6.01 13.69
C SER A 21 -2.38 -5.19 14.05
N ARG A 22 -1.30 -5.38 13.31
CA ARG A 22 -0.03 -4.74 13.59
C ARG A 22 -0.23 -3.24 13.47
N LYS A 23 -0.07 -2.52 14.58
CA LYS A 23 -0.22 -1.06 14.61
C LYS A 23 0.82 -0.46 13.66
N VAL A 24 0.35 0.28 12.68
CA VAL A 24 1.22 0.95 11.72
C VAL A 24 1.77 2.22 12.35
N VAL A 25 3.09 2.36 12.41
CA VAL A 25 3.76 3.53 12.97
C VAL A 25 4.13 4.47 11.83
N ILE A 26 3.73 5.73 11.96
CA ILE A 26 4.06 6.81 11.02
C ILE A 26 4.92 7.81 11.77
N ASP A 27 6.15 8.00 11.33
CA ASP A 27 7.10 8.92 11.94
C ASP A 27 6.89 10.33 11.39
N LYS A 28 6.62 11.29 12.29
CA LYS A 28 6.52 12.72 12.00
C LYS A 28 7.81 13.41 12.46
N CYS A 29 8.49 14.05 11.53
CA CYS A 29 9.69 14.82 11.82
C CYS A 29 9.36 16.10 12.62
N ILE A 30 9.96 16.28 13.79
CA ILE A 30 9.71 17.47 14.64
C ILE A 30 10.33 18.73 14.03
N ASN A 31 11.52 18.60 13.40
CA ASN A 31 12.27 19.74 12.85
C ASN A 31 12.00 19.99 11.37
N LYS A 32 11.18 19.17 10.72
CA LYS A 32 10.77 19.28 9.32
C LYS A 32 9.27 19.04 9.22
N SER A 33 8.64 19.66 8.24
CA SER A 33 7.24 19.41 7.93
C SER A 33 6.98 18.02 7.30
N ASP A 34 8.04 17.23 7.11
CA ASP A 34 7.97 15.94 6.46
C ASP A 34 7.41 14.86 7.39
N ILE A 35 6.57 14.01 6.85
CA ILE A 35 6.02 12.84 7.53
C ILE A 35 6.62 11.60 6.86
N HIS A 36 7.34 10.82 7.63
CA HIS A 36 7.84 9.52 7.19
C HIS A 36 6.80 8.45 7.51
N GLY A 37 6.26 7.87 6.45
CA GLY A 37 5.34 6.74 6.56
C GLY A 37 6.08 5.40 6.63
N PRO A 38 5.35 4.32 6.86
CA PRO A 38 5.89 2.98 6.78
C PRO A 38 6.42 2.71 5.38
N THR A 39 7.42 1.83 5.30
CA THR A 39 7.95 1.34 4.02
C THR A 39 6.80 0.83 3.16
N GLY A 40 6.72 1.28 1.91
CA GLY A 40 5.67 0.86 0.99
C GLY A 40 5.75 -0.63 0.64
N VAL A 41 4.76 -1.10 -0.10
CA VAL A 41 4.73 -2.48 -0.60
C VAL A 41 5.73 -2.61 -1.76
N ILE A 42 6.56 -3.65 -1.72
CA ILE A 42 7.50 -4.00 -2.80
C ILE A 42 6.85 -5.04 -3.69
N CYS A 43 6.56 -4.66 -4.92
CA CYS A 43 5.99 -5.51 -5.95
C CYS A 43 7.12 -5.98 -6.88
N SER A 44 7.53 -7.24 -6.80
CA SER A 44 8.64 -7.77 -7.62
C SER A 44 8.29 -9.11 -8.25
N ASN A 45 8.89 -9.39 -9.43
CA ASN A 45 8.89 -10.73 -9.98
C ASN A 45 9.92 -11.62 -9.26
N PHE A 46 9.91 -12.92 -9.57
CA PHE A 46 10.79 -13.91 -8.94
C PHE A 46 12.28 -13.56 -9.08
N ASN A 47 12.69 -13.08 -10.24
CA ASN A 47 14.10 -12.75 -10.53
C ASN A 47 14.49 -11.34 -10.05
N ARG A 48 13.52 -10.52 -9.59
CA ARG A 48 13.74 -9.13 -9.19
C ARG A 48 14.33 -8.21 -10.27
N ASP A 49 14.25 -8.58 -11.53
CA ASP A 49 14.65 -7.76 -12.68
C ASP A 49 13.57 -6.72 -13.04
N LYS A 50 12.31 -7.00 -12.68
CA LYS A 50 11.19 -6.05 -12.75
C LYS A 50 10.57 -5.89 -11.39
N TRP A 51 10.50 -4.67 -10.92
CA TRP A 51 9.86 -4.35 -9.65
C TRP A 51 9.43 -2.89 -9.58
N PHE A 52 8.51 -2.62 -8.70
CA PHE A 52 8.17 -1.28 -8.25
C PHE A 52 7.82 -1.29 -6.76
N THR A 53 7.93 -0.14 -6.11
CA THR A 53 7.44 0.06 -4.75
C THR A 53 6.25 1.00 -4.77
N LEU A 54 5.28 0.74 -3.93
CA LEU A 54 4.15 1.63 -3.65
C LEU A 54 4.40 2.30 -2.30
N THR A 55 4.87 3.53 -2.30
CA THR A 55 5.08 4.30 -1.08
C THR A 55 3.98 5.35 -0.96
N PRO A 56 3.07 5.23 0.03
CA PRO A 56 2.03 6.22 0.25
C PRO A 56 2.62 7.59 0.57
N ASN A 57 2.07 8.64 -0.02
CA ASN A 57 2.41 10.02 0.32
C ASN A 57 1.34 10.60 1.24
N PHE A 58 1.71 10.89 2.48
CA PHE A 58 0.80 11.34 3.53
C PHE A 58 0.77 12.85 3.67
N GLN A 59 -0.39 13.33 4.09
CA GLN A 59 -0.59 14.70 4.57
C GLN A 59 -1.22 14.63 5.95
N LEU A 60 -0.74 15.48 6.86
CA LEU A 60 -1.27 15.63 8.20
C LEU A 60 -1.95 16.99 8.32
N ASP A 61 -3.23 16.99 8.66
CA ASP A 61 -3.99 18.19 9.02
C ASP A 61 -4.47 18.05 10.46
N GLY A 62 -3.77 18.72 11.39
CA GLY A 62 -3.91 18.45 12.81
C GLY A 62 -3.60 17.00 13.15
N ASP A 63 -4.53 16.27 13.71
CA ASP A 63 -4.43 14.83 14.03
C ASP A 63 -5.00 13.94 12.92
N ARG A 64 -5.47 14.54 11.82
CA ARG A 64 -6.10 13.80 10.72
C ARG A 64 -5.07 13.44 9.66
N LEU A 65 -4.85 12.14 9.49
CA LEU A 65 -4.02 11.60 8.42
C LEU A 65 -4.85 11.44 7.14
N SER A 66 -4.33 11.95 6.04
CA SER A 66 -4.84 11.70 4.69
C SER A 66 -3.71 11.25 3.77
N MET A 67 -4.06 10.66 2.63
CA MET A 67 -3.10 10.23 1.62
C MET A 67 -3.41 10.95 0.31
N SER A 68 -2.41 11.66 -0.24
CA SER A 68 -2.55 12.43 -1.48
C SER A 68 -2.20 11.62 -2.72
N GLY A 69 -1.54 10.48 -2.56
CA GLY A 69 -1.14 9.62 -3.68
C GLY A 69 -0.06 8.61 -3.32
N PHE A 70 0.59 8.11 -4.36
CA PHE A 70 1.69 7.15 -4.25
C PHE A 70 2.94 7.65 -4.95
N LEU A 71 4.05 7.58 -4.24
CA LEU A 71 5.37 7.59 -4.84
C LEU A 71 5.69 6.18 -5.31
N VAL A 72 5.88 6.00 -6.60
CA VAL A 72 6.24 4.69 -7.18
C VAL A 72 7.67 4.77 -7.67
N ILE A 73 8.54 4.00 -7.04
CA ILE A 73 9.91 3.74 -7.51
C ILE A 73 9.88 2.44 -8.28
N ARG A 74 10.43 2.42 -9.48
CA ARG A 74 10.37 1.25 -10.35
C ARG A 74 11.70 0.93 -11.01
N MET A 75 11.87 -0.34 -11.42
CA MET A 75 13.03 -0.82 -12.16
C MET A 75 12.61 -1.88 -13.19
N GLY A 76 13.26 -1.86 -14.35
CA GLY A 76 13.04 -2.85 -15.41
C GLY A 76 11.70 -2.71 -16.14
N ILE A 77 11.01 -1.56 -16.02
CA ILE A 77 9.70 -1.30 -16.63
C ILE A 77 9.79 -0.03 -17.48
N GLY A 78 10.49 -0.10 -18.61
CA GLY A 78 10.59 0.98 -19.59
C GLY A 78 11.06 2.35 -19.05
N ASN A 79 11.08 3.38 -19.87
CA ASN A 79 11.36 4.76 -19.49
C ASN A 79 10.10 5.46 -18.98
N LEU A 80 10.25 6.46 -18.10
CA LEU A 80 9.15 7.27 -17.61
C LEU A 80 8.48 8.07 -18.72
N THR A 81 7.14 8.08 -18.70
CA THR A 81 6.33 8.93 -19.59
C THR A 81 5.15 9.54 -18.82
N LYS A 82 4.54 10.57 -19.42
CA LYS A 82 3.34 11.20 -18.84
C LYS A 82 2.09 10.32 -18.94
N GLU A 83 2.14 9.31 -19.79
CA GLU A 83 1.06 8.36 -20.04
C GLU A 83 1.15 7.11 -19.17
N ASP A 84 2.11 7.05 -18.23
CA ASP A 84 2.26 5.94 -17.29
C ASP A 84 1.01 5.79 -16.41
N GLN A 85 0.63 4.54 -16.14
CA GLN A 85 -0.63 4.22 -15.47
C GLN A 85 -0.40 3.23 -14.32
N LEU A 86 -1.15 3.40 -13.24
CA LEU A 86 -1.19 2.48 -12.12
C LEU A 86 -2.62 1.98 -11.91
N PHE A 87 -2.80 0.67 -11.87
CA PHE A 87 -4.09 0.04 -11.68
C PHE A 87 -4.09 -0.83 -10.43
N PHE A 88 -5.19 -0.76 -9.70
CA PHE A 88 -5.53 -1.69 -8.64
C PHE A 88 -6.71 -2.54 -9.07
N SER A 89 -6.65 -3.84 -8.84
CA SER A 89 -7.80 -4.73 -8.91
C SER A 89 -8.10 -5.22 -7.50
N PHE A 90 -9.37 -5.18 -7.12
CA PHE A 90 -9.80 -5.56 -5.79
C PHE A 90 -10.45 -6.95 -5.81
N LYS A 91 -10.48 -7.60 -4.65
CA LYS A 91 -11.04 -8.93 -4.47
C LYS A 91 -12.52 -9.04 -4.89
N ASP A 92 -13.28 -7.94 -4.81
CA ASP A 92 -14.67 -7.87 -5.26
C ASP A 92 -14.83 -7.71 -6.78
N GLY A 93 -13.71 -7.72 -7.54
CA GLY A 93 -13.69 -7.59 -8.99
C GLY A 93 -13.70 -6.14 -9.49
N THR A 94 -13.86 -5.14 -8.61
CA THR A 94 -13.77 -3.74 -9.00
C THR A 94 -12.33 -3.34 -9.33
N LYS A 95 -12.16 -2.25 -10.09
CA LYS A 95 -10.85 -1.74 -10.50
C LYS A 95 -10.74 -0.26 -10.23
N LEU A 96 -9.52 0.19 -9.94
CA LEU A 96 -9.16 1.58 -9.78
C LEU A 96 -7.96 1.89 -10.67
N ARG A 97 -8.03 2.95 -11.45
CA ARG A 97 -6.92 3.49 -12.23
C ARG A 97 -6.52 4.83 -11.63
N LEU A 98 -5.24 5.01 -11.39
CA LEU A 98 -4.68 6.27 -10.95
C LEU A 98 -3.98 7.00 -12.10
N GLU A 99 -4.08 8.32 -12.08
CA GLU A 99 -3.42 9.20 -13.03
C GLU A 99 -2.13 9.76 -12.46
N LEU A 100 -1.20 10.08 -13.34
CA LEU A 100 0.04 10.73 -12.97
C LEU A 100 -0.26 12.11 -12.37
N GLY A 101 0.32 12.42 -11.22
CA GLY A 101 -0.05 13.58 -10.40
C GLY A 101 0.85 14.81 -10.57
N GLY A 102 1.91 14.74 -11.36
CA GLY A 102 2.87 15.83 -11.43
C GLY A 102 3.91 15.70 -12.55
N GLU A 103 4.92 16.57 -12.50
CA GLU A 103 6.07 16.49 -13.40
C GLU A 103 6.96 15.29 -13.05
N LEU A 104 7.58 14.72 -14.07
CA LEU A 104 8.54 13.64 -13.94
C LEU A 104 9.87 14.22 -13.42
N ASN A 105 10.15 14.00 -12.14
CA ASN A 105 11.34 14.59 -11.50
C ASN A 105 12.58 13.71 -11.53
N SER A 106 12.44 12.40 -11.85
CA SER A 106 13.52 11.42 -11.81
C SER A 106 13.26 10.26 -12.75
N GLU A 107 14.32 9.67 -13.29
CA GLU A 107 14.24 8.57 -14.26
C GLU A 107 13.49 7.32 -13.76
N ASN A 108 13.43 7.13 -12.45
CA ASN A 108 12.86 5.91 -11.86
C ASN A 108 11.74 6.16 -10.84
N ILE A 109 11.30 7.41 -10.65
CA ILE A 109 10.31 7.77 -9.64
C ILE A 109 9.16 8.51 -10.29
N VAL A 110 7.95 8.02 -10.06
CA VAL A 110 6.70 8.67 -10.50
C VAL A 110 5.77 8.89 -9.31
N TYR A 111 4.99 9.94 -9.39
CA TYR A 111 3.94 10.24 -8.43
C TYR A 111 2.57 10.03 -9.06
N PHE A 112 1.75 9.18 -8.46
CA PHE A 112 0.34 8.98 -8.84
C PHE A 112 -0.55 9.69 -7.85
N LYS A 113 -1.37 10.61 -8.35
CA LYS A 113 -2.31 11.38 -7.54
C LYS A 113 -3.51 10.52 -7.12
N LEU A 114 -4.05 10.85 -5.96
CA LEU A 114 -5.22 10.20 -5.38
C LEU A 114 -6.29 11.25 -5.07
N THR A 115 -7.50 11.01 -5.52
CA THR A 115 -8.68 11.78 -5.12
C THR A 115 -9.27 11.23 -3.82
N ASP A 116 -10.12 11.99 -3.14
CA ASP A 116 -10.78 11.55 -1.91
C ASP A 116 -11.63 10.29 -2.12
N LEU A 117 -12.25 10.15 -3.30
CA LEU A 117 -13.02 8.97 -3.65
C LEU A 117 -12.13 7.73 -3.77
N GLU A 118 -11.03 7.84 -4.51
CA GLU A 118 -10.05 6.77 -4.69
C GLU A 118 -9.41 6.37 -3.35
N PHE A 119 -9.10 7.36 -2.51
CA PHE A 119 -8.64 7.12 -1.16
C PHE A 119 -9.66 6.33 -0.33
N SER A 120 -10.94 6.70 -0.41
CA SER A 120 -12.02 6.00 0.29
C SER A 120 -12.15 4.55 -0.17
N ILE A 121 -11.95 4.27 -1.46
CA ILE A 121 -11.95 2.91 -2.00
C ILE A 121 -10.80 2.08 -1.41
N LEU A 122 -9.58 2.63 -1.39
CA LEU A 122 -8.40 1.93 -0.86
C LEU A 122 -8.51 1.62 0.64
N LYS A 123 -9.20 2.47 1.40
CA LYS A 123 -9.46 2.25 2.84
C LYS A 123 -10.39 1.08 3.13
N LEU A 124 -11.22 0.69 2.18
CA LEU A 124 -12.32 -0.26 2.41
C LEU A 124 -12.14 -1.59 1.69
N LYS A 125 -11.29 -1.66 0.64
CA LYS A 125 -11.23 -2.83 -0.22
C LYS A 125 -9.89 -3.54 -0.15
N GLU A 126 -9.97 -4.89 -0.09
CA GLU A 126 -8.79 -5.74 -0.21
C GLU A 126 -8.26 -5.70 -1.65
N ILE A 127 -6.96 -5.41 -1.79
CA ILE A 127 -6.28 -5.39 -3.07
C ILE A 127 -5.88 -6.81 -3.46
N ASP A 128 -6.25 -7.22 -4.66
CA ASP A 128 -5.85 -8.51 -5.22
C ASP A 128 -4.59 -8.38 -6.09
N THR A 129 -4.59 -7.40 -7.00
CA THR A 129 -3.42 -7.14 -7.85
C THR A 129 -3.14 -5.66 -8.02
N VAL A 130 -1.87 -5.33 -8.22
CA VAL A 130 -1.44 -4.01 -8.67
C VAL A 130 -0.68 -4.15 -9.97
N ARG A 131 -0.99 -3.30 -10.95
CA ARG A 131 -0.35 -3.30 -12.27
C ARG A 131 0.15 -1.91 -12.62
N TYR A 132 1.41 -1.83 -12.96
CA TYR A 132 2.03 -0.65 -13.58
C TYR A 132 2.11 -0.86 -15.09
N ILE A 133 1.77 0.16 -15.88
CA ILE A 133 1.89 0.19 -17.34
C ILE A 133 2.70 1.42 -17.73
N ASN A 134 3.77 1.21 -18.51
CA ASN A 134 4.50 2.30 -19.15
C ASN A 134 3.70 2.80 -20.36
N GLY A 135 3.49 4.11 -20.44
CA GLY A 135 2.67 4.71 -21.49
C GLY A 135 3.35 4.76 -22.86
N ASN A 136 4.68 4.70 -22.92
CA ASN A 136 5.43 4.81 -24.17
C ASN A 136 5.48 3.50 -24.96
N ASP A 137 5.91 2.42 -24.29
CA ASP A 137 6.14 1.12 -24.95
C ASP A 137 5.12 0.05 -24.51
N PHE A 138 4.14 0.43 -23.67
CA PHE A 138 3.13 -0.44 -23.09
C PHE A 138 3.70 -1.61 -22.30
N SER A 139 5.00 -1.58 -21.98
CA SER A 139 5.57 -2.54 -21.06
C SER A 139 4.83 -2.48 -19.73
N SER A 140 4.58 -3.61 -19.14
CA SER A 140 3.81 -3.65 -17.90
C SER A 140 4.33 -4.70 -16.95
N PHE A 141 4.10 -4.45 -15.68
CA PHE A 141 4.35 -5.40 -14.62
C PHE A 141 3.15 -5.45 -13.69
N GLN A 142 2.65 -6.66 -13.44
CA GLN A 142 1.55 -6.93 -12.53
C GLN A 142 2.07 -7.75 -11.35
N TYR A 143 1.67 -7.35 -10.16
CA TYR A 143 1.98 -8.04 -8.92
C TYR A 143 0.68 -8.49 -8.24
N SER A 144 0.62 -9.76 -7.84
CA SER A 144 -0.48 -10.29 -7.04
C SER A 144 -0.15 -10.13 -5.56
N MET A 145 -0.97 -9.39 -4.83
CA MET A 145 -0.81 -9.18 -3.40
C MET A 145 -0.97 -10.48 -2.64
N VAL A 146 -0.12 -10.72 -1.64
CA VAL A 146 -0.14 -11.95 -0.84
C VAL A 146 -0.30 -11.64 0.65
N GLY A 147 -1.04 -12.50 1.35
CA GLY A 147 -1.20 -12.40 2.80
C GLY A 147 -1.68 -11.02 3.26
N GLU A 148 -0.93 -10.41 4.19
CA GLU A 148 -1.25 -9.10 4.79
C GLU A 148 -1.13 -7.92 3.82
N GLU A 149 -0.44 -8.07 2.68
CA GLU A 149 -0.34 -7.03 1.66
C GLU A 149 -1.72 -6.66 1.09
N LYS A 150 -2.64 -7.63 0.99
CA LYS A 150 -4.00 -7.42 0.48
C LYS A 150 -4.79 -6.39 1.29
N THR A 151 -4.54 -6.33 2.58
CA THR A 151 -5.20 -5.43 3.53
C THR A 151 -4.29 -4.29 4.00
N TYR A 152 -3.14 -4.10 3.35
CA TYR A 152 -2.13 -3.13 3.78
C TYR A 152 -2.72 -1.72 4.00
N PHE A 153 -3.47 -1.19 3.01
CA PHE A 153 -4.04 0.15 3.13
C PHE A 153 -5.21 0.21 4.11
N ILE A 154 -6.02 -0.85 4.22
CA ILE A 154 -7.07 -0.96 5.24
C ILE A 154 -6.44 -0.88 6.63
N ASN A 155 -5.41 -1.65 6.86
CA ASN A 155 -4.70 -1.68 8.15
C ASN A 155 -3.97 -0.37 8.44
N LEU A 156 -3.35 0.22 7.44
CA LEU A 156 -2.67 1.50 7.53
C LEU A 156 -3.61 2.59 8.07
N PHE A 157 -4.82 2.71 7.52
CA PHE A 157 -5.75 3.77 7.90
C PHE A 157 -6.59 3.47 9.13
N ASN A 158 -6.78 2.20 9.50
CA ASN A 158 -7.54 1.83 10.68
C ASN A 158 -6.69 1.71 11.95
N ASN A 159 -5.39 1.45 11.80
CA ASN A 159 -4.50 1.08 12.91
C ASN A 159 -3.19 1.88 12.94
N TYR A 160 -3.15 3.08 12.38
CA TYR A 160 -1.95 3.89 12.42
C TYR A 160 -1.74 4.57 13.77
N TYR A 161 -0.47 4.88 14.06
CA TYR A 161 -0.03 5.68 15.19
C TYR A 161 1.05 6.64 14.71
N ILE A 162 0.90 7.93 15.04
CA ILE A 162 1.89 8.95 14.71
C ILE A 162 2.89 9.02 15.86
N ARG A 163 4.16 8.83 15.53
CA ARG A 163 5.29 8.99 16.46
C ARG A 163 6.10 10.20 16.05
N GLU A 164 6.29 11.15 16.97
CA GLU A 164 7.20 12.28 16.74
C GLU A 164 8.64 11.82 16.91
N VAL A 165 9.47 12.11 15.91
CA VAL A 165 10.90 11.77 15.88
C VAL A 165 11.71 12.98 15.45
N TYR A 166 12.95 13.08 15.92
CA TYR A 166 13.88 14.07 15.41
C TYR A 166 14.44 13.58 14.08
N CYS A 167 14.38 14.43 13.05
CA CYS A 167 14.94 14.13 11.74
C CYS A 167 16.12 15.06 11.49
N ASP A 168 17.23 14.48 11.02
CA ASP A 168 18.45 15.20 10.62
C ASP A 168 18.26 16.01 9.32
#